data_b9d6e73912529e60fbc8e6c318844744
#
_entry.id   b9d6e73912529e60fbc8e6c318844744
#
_cell.length_a   1.000
_cell.length_b   1.000
_cell.length_c   1.000
_cell.angle_alpha   90.00
_cell.angle_beta   90.00
_cell.angle_gamma   90.00
#
_symmetry.space_group_name_H-M   'P 1'
#
loop_
_entity.id
_entity.type
_entity.pdbx_description
1 polymer ?
#
loop_
_entity_poly.entity_id
_entity_poly.type
_entity_poly.pdbx_seq_one_letter_code
_entity_poly.pdbx_strand_id
1 'polypeptide(L)'
;MKRRMSIAIIAMIALVAAGTATRSAAQDKTLTIGVLGPLSGGAASYGVELVRGAEMKADEINKAGGLKVGSDVYHIKLVSYDHKALAADAATAANKLVFQDKVKYIIGNAVGATCNAVQTVTEPEKVLFSFVCWGTANLGPDKPYSFRAMLSQWEVAEPFYRWVKEKHPAVKRVALISPNDTSGKDTNTAVVKALKGLGFEVAADEYYERGTKDFYPILTKMLATKPDMLDVAAAPAGEGGLILKQARELGFKGAKGWTAGTNPFTIIGVAGKEASEGVWSPTNINVKSDFVSATVRRFGEEYEKRYKEVPGVIAVANYAAFDVITKAMQDARSLDTDKVLAALTQKPFDTVWGKLVLGGKDTYGIDRQFLYPMVISEVRDGKVVDIAQVLPAALKK
;
A
#
# COMPACT_ATOMS: atom_id res chain seq x y z
N MET A 1 72.84 -3.93 -48.33
CA MET A 1 72.26 -3.63 -46.98
C MET A 1 71.00 -2.74 -47.06
N LYS A 2 70.10 -2.84 -48.05
CA LYS A 2 68.89 -2.00 -48.15
C LYS A 2 67.55 -2.75 -48.32
N ARG A 3 67.49 -4.06 -47.96
CA ARG A 3 66.29 -4.89 -48.15
C ARG A 3 65.72 -5.52 -46.86
N ARG A 4 66.31 -5.20 -45.68
CA ARG A 4 65.83 -5.77 -44.38
C ARG A 4 65.16 -4.78 -43.45
N MET A 5 64.97 -3.51 -43.86
CA MET A 5 64.40 -2.46 -43.02
C MET A 5 62.93 -2.12 -43.35
N SER A 6 62.38 -2.68 -44.42
CA SER A 6 60.99 -2.38 -44.84
C SER A 6 59.90 -3.37 -44.32
N ILE A 7 60.30 -4.49 -43.70
CA ILE A 7 59.38 -5.50 -43.20
C ILE A 7 59.03 -5.28 -41.71
N ALA A 8 59.83 -4.53 -40.95
CA ALA A 8 59.60 -4.28 -39.54
C ALA A 8 58.59 -3.17 -39.23
N ILE A 9 58.28 -2.29 -40.21
CA ILE A 9 57.37 -1.15 -40.02
C ILE A 9 55.90 -1.54 -40.32
N ILE A 10 55.68 -2.57 -41.14
CA ILE A 10 54.30 -3.02 -41.48
C ILE A 10 53.72 -3.90 -40.37
N ALA A 11 54.55 -4.58 -39.57
CA ALA A 11 54.06 -5.41 -38.44
C ALA A 11 53.63 -4.61 -37.18
N MET A 12 54.09 -3.34 -37.07
CA MET A 12 53.76 -2.51 -35.89
C MET A 12 52.49 -1.69 -36.04
N ILE A 13 51.95 -1.55 -37.25
CA ILE A 13 50.69 -0.84 -37.53
C ILE A 13 49.46 -1.78 -37.41
N ALA A 14 49.67 -3.09 -37.53
CA ALA A 14 48.60 -4.09 -37.40
C ALA A 14 48.22 -4.42 -35.92
N LEU A 15 49.05 -4.05 -34.95
CA LEU A 15 48.80 -4.38 -33.52
C LEU A 15 48.12 -3.26 -32.73
N VAL A 16 47.95 -2.06 -33.31
CA VAL A 16 47.24 -0.93 -32.68
C VAL A 16 45.75 -0.86 -33.08
N ALA A 17 45.33 -1.62 -34.10
CA ALA A 17 43.93 -1.65 -34.56
C ALA A 17 43.01 -2.65 -33.85
N ALA A 18 43.54 -3.47 -32.93
CA ALA A 18 42.79 -4.51 -32.20
C ALA A 18 42.35 -4.11 -30.80
N GLY A 19 42.51 -2.85 -30.39
CA GLY A 19 42.30 -2.40 -28.99
C GLY A 19 41.14 -1.43 -28.77
N THR A 20 40.42 -1.02 -29.77
CA THR A 20 39.18 -0.24 -29.60
C THR A 20 37.97 -1.16 -29.73
N ALA A 21 37.81 -2.10 -28.83
CA ALA A 21 36.49 -2.59 -28.47
C ALA A 21 35.70 -1.35 -28.00
N THR A 22 34.98 -0.73 -28.88
CA THR A 22 33.97 0.26 -28.58
C THR A 22 33.05 -0.43 -27.58
N ARG A 23 33.27 -0.19 -26.26
CA ARG A 23 32.18 -0.30 -25.32
C ARG A 23 31.08 0.58 -25.91
N SER A 24 30.12 -0.04 -26.56
CA SER A 24 28.86 0.62 -26.87
C SER A 24 28.40 1.20 -25.54
N ALA A 25 28.54 2.50 -25.38
CA ALA A 25 27.98 3.18 -24.22
C ALA A 25 26.52 2.77 -24.21
N ALA A 26 26.10 2.02 -23.22
CA ALA A 26 24.70 1.69 -23.05
C ALA A 26 23.97 3.02 -23.08
N GLN A 27 23.16 3.23 -24.12
CA GLN A 27 22.44 4.47 -24.27
C GLN A 27 21.47 4.54 -23.11
N ASP A 28 21.65 5.50 -22.21
CA ASP A 28 20.79 5.70 -21.06
C ASP A 28 19.36 5.91 -21.56
N LYS A 29 18.53 4.92 -21.38
CA LYS A 29 17.11 4.93 -21.79
C LYS A 29 16.26 5.49 -20.65
N THR A 30 15.13 6.07 -20.99
CA THR A 30 14.15 6.55 -20.01
C THR A 30 12.98 5.57 -19.91
N LEU A 31 12.64 5.13 -18.70
CA LEU A 31 11.42 4.42 -18.39
C LEU A 31 10.45 5.39 -17.69
N THR A 32 9.38 5.75 -18.39
CA THR A 32 8.32 6.59 -17.81
C THR A 32 7.33 5.73 -17.05
N ILE A 33 7.07 6.08 -15.79
CA ILE A 33 6.10 5.41 -14.90
C ILE A 33 5.07 6.44 -14.45
N GLY A 34 3.79 6.08 -14.57
CA GLY A 34 2.67 6.89 -14.12
C GLY A 34 2.44 6.79 -12.62
N VAL A 35 2.05 7.90 -12.00
CA VAL A 35 1.54 7.93 -10.63
C VAL A 35 0.19 8.63 -10.62
N LEU A 36 -0.83 7.97 -10.10
CA LEU A 36 -2.16 8.55 -9.92
C LEU A 36 -2.49 8.69 -8.45
N GLY A 37 -3.16 9.77 -8.08
CA GLY A 37 -3.63 9.96 -6.73
C GLY A 37 -4.52 11.19 -6.60
N PRO A 38 -5.29 11.30 -5.50
CA PRO A 38 -5.96 12.54 -5.14
C PRO A 38 -4.92 13.50 -4.55
N LEU A 39 -4.31 14.36 -5.39
CA LEU A 39 -3.24 15.27 -4.94
C LEU A 39 -3.80 16.57 -4.35
N SER A 40 -5.10 16.81 -4.52
CA SER A 40 -5.82 17.95 -3.95
C SER A 40 -7.17 17.54 -3.35
N GLY A 41 -7.80 18.44 -2.57
CA GLY A 41 -9.09 18.17 -1.92
C GLY A 41 -8.97 17.35 -0.62
N GLY A 42 -10.09 16.81 -0.15
CA GLY A 42 -10.19 16.14 1.16
C GLY A 42 -9.39 14.85 1.32
N ALA A 43 -8.97 14.21 0.23
CA ALA A 43 -8.18 13.00 0.22
C ALA A 43 -6.71 13.24 -0.18
N ALA A 44 -6.26 14.49 -0.24
CA ALA A 44 -4.94 14.86 -0.74
C ALA A 44 -3.78 14.18 0.02
N SER A 45 -3.93 13.93 1.32
CA SER A 45 -2.91 13.24 2.12
C SER A 45 -2.55 11.87 1.54
N TYR A 46 -3.53 11.12 1.02
CA TYR A 46 -3.28 9.82 0.39
C TYR A 46 -2.46 9.95 -0.88
N GLY A 47 -2.81 10.90 -1.75
CA GLY A 47 -2.10 11.14 -3.00
C GLY A 47 -0.67 11.63 -2.80
N VAL A 48 -0.47 12.52 -1.83
CA VAL A 48 0.86 13.01 -1.45
C VAL A 48 1.75 11.86 -0.98
N GLU A 49 1.26 10.97 -0.12
CA GLU A 49 2.01 9.79 0.32
C GLU A 49 2.34 8.85 -0.85
N LEU A 50 1.41 8.63 -1.79
CA LEU A 50 1.64 7.82 -2.99
C LEU A 50 2.79 8.37 -3.83
N VAL A 51 2.75 9.67 -4.14
CA VAL A 51 3.79 10.34 -4.95
C VAL A 51 5.13 10.27 -4.25
N ARG A 52 5.21 10.62 -2.96
CA ARG A 52 6.45 10.62 -2.19
C ARG A 52 7.08 9.23 -2.10
N GLY A 53 6.27 8.17 -1.90
CA GLY A 53 6.75 6.79 -1.92
C GLY A 53 7.37 6.39 -3.27
N ALA A 54 6.71 6.77 -4.37
CA ALA A 54 7.21 6.53 -5.72
C ALA A 54 8.49 7.32 -6.02
N GLU A 55 8.54 8.61 -5.64
CA GLU A 55 9.72 9.47 -5.81
C GLU A 55 10.95 8.91 -5.08
N MET A 56 10.77 8.45 -3.85
CA MET A 56 11.88 7.87 -3.08
C MET A 56 12.49 6.66 -3.79
N LYS A 57 11.65 5.76 -4.32
CA LYS A 57 12.15 4.57 -5.03
C LYS A 57 12.75 4.92 -6.40
N ALA A 58 12.14 5.81 -7.15
CA ALA A 58 12.69 6.28 -8.42
C ALA A 58 14.07 6.95 -8.25
N ASP A 59 14.19 7.82 -7.24
CA ASP A 59 15.46 8.48 -6.91
C ASP A 59 16.54 7.49 -6.45
N GLU A 60 16.17 6.48 -5.65
CA GLU A 60 17.10 5.43 -5.23
C GLU A 60 17.66 4.67 -6.44
N ILE A 61 16.78 4.25 -7.36
CA ILE A 61 17.18 3.54 -8.59
C ILE A 61 18.07 4.43 -9.44
N ASN A 62 17.70 5.68 -9.66
CA ASN A 62 18.45 6.61 -10.50
C ASN A 62 19.83 6.94 -9.92
N LYS A 63 19.92 7.13 -8.58
CA LYS A 63 21.20 7.35 -7.88
C LYS A 63 22.11 6.13 -7.91
N ALA A 64 21.53 4.92 -7.99
CA ALA A 64 22.28 3.68 -8.13
C ALA A 64 22.78 3.43 -9.58
N GLY A 65 22.53 4.36 -10.51
CA GLY A 65 22.94 4.25 -11.91
C GLY A 65 21.85 3.75 -12.86
N GLY A 66 20.59 3.71 -12.40
CA GLY A 66 19.43 3.31 -13.19
C GLY A 66 19.00 1.86 -13.01
N LEU A 67 17.85 1.51 -13.59
CA LEU A 67 17.26 0.17 -13.57
C LEU A 67 17.85 -0.68 -14.71
N LYS A 68 18.57 -1.74 -14.36
CA LYS A 68 19.11 -2.69 -15.35
C LYS A 68 18.03 -3.71 -15.72
N VAL A 69 17.63 -3.74 -17.00
CA VAL A 69 16.68 -4.71 -17.56
C VAL A 69 17.31 -5.38 -18.77
N GLY A 70 17.64 -6.65 -18.67
CA GLY A 70 18.42 -7.36 -19.70
C GLY A 70 19.80 -6.73 -19.87
N SER A 71 20.11 -6.22 -21.07
CA SER A 71 21.33 -5.51 -21.40
C SER A 71 21.24 -3.99 -21.24
N ASP A 72 20.02 -3.46 -21.09
CA ASP A 72 19.75 -2.03 -21.06
C ASP A 72 19.70 -1.46 -19.63
N VAL A 73 19.99 -0.17 -19.51
CA VAL A 73 19.86 0.61 -18.28
C VAL A 73 18.82 1.71 -18.53
N TYR A 74 17.89 1.85 -17.59
CA TYR A 74 16.80 2.82 -17.68
C TYR A 74 16.83 3.78 -16.51
N HIS A 75 16.84 5.09 -16.77
CA HIS A 75 16.55 6.11 -15.80
C HIS A 75 15.03 6.27 -15.65
N ILE A 76 14.56 6.26 -14.42
CA ILE A 76 13.12 6.38 -14.11
C ILE A 76 12.70 7.83 -14.22
N LYS A 77 11.61 8.08 -14.95
CA LYS A 77 10.89 9.35 -15.00
C LYS A 77 9.47 9.14 -14.50
N LEU A 78 9.05 9.91 -13.50
CA LEU A 78 7.67 9.88 -13.01
C LEU A 78 6.83 10.94 -13.72
N VAL A 79 5.58 10.55 -14.04
CA VAL A 79 4.52 11.47 -14.48
C VAL A 79 3.33 11.29 -13.57
N SER A 80 2.93 12.36 -12.88
CA SER A 80 1.86 12.31 -11.89
C SER A 80 0.66 13.15 -12.31
N TYR A 81 -0.55 12.62 -12.07
CA TYR A 81 -1.81 13.34 -12.29
C TYR A 81 -2.70 13.31 -11.06
N ASP A 82 -3.34 14.45 -10.80
CA ASP A 82 -4.34 14.62 -9.76
C ASP A 82 -5.73 14.28 -10.30
N HIS A 83 -6.47 13.42 -9.60
CA HIS A 83 -7.86 13.09 -9.90
C HIS A 83 -8.85 13.53 -8.80
N LYS A 84 -8.40 14.28 -7.79
CA LYS A 84 -9.25 14.92 -6.75
C LYS A 84 -10.23 13.96 -6.05
N ALA A 85 -9.93 12.67 -6.05
CA ALA A 85 -10.81 11.58 -5.61
C ALA A 85 -12.10 11.40 -6.46
N LEU A 86 -12.16 11.94 -7.68
CA LEU A 86 -13.29 11.82 -8.59
C LEU A 86 -13.04 10.75 -9.66
N ALA A 87 -14.01 9.85 -9.85
CA ALA A 87 -13.88 8.73 -10.80
C ALA A 87 -13.69 9.19 -12.26
N ALA A 88 -14.41 10.24 -12.68
CA ALA A 88 -14.28 10.80 -14.03
C ALA A 88 -12.89 11.41 -14.29
N ASP A 89 -12.35 12.14 -13.29
CA ASP A 89 -11.01 12.72 -13.38
C ASP A 89 -9.94 11.61 -13.39
N ALA A 90 -10.15 10.53 -12.63
CA ALA A 90 -9.26 9.37 -12.61
C ALA A 90 -9.20 8.64 -13.96
N ALA A 91 -10.35 8.41 -14.61
CA ALA A 91 -10.38 7.86 -15.96
C ALA A 91 -9.68 8.79 -16.97
N THR A 92 -9.91 10.09 -16.88
CA THR A 92 -9.25 11.10 -17.74
C THR A 92 -7.74 11.10 -17.54
N ALA A 93 -7.27 11.05 -16.30
CA ALA A 93 -5.85 10.99 -15.96
C ALA A 93 -5.20 9.67 -16.43
N ALA A 94 -5.90 8.54 -16.30
CA ALA A 94 -5.45 7.25 -16.83
C ALA A 94 -5.32 7.28 -18.37
N ASN A 95 -6.30 7.86 -19.07
CA ASN A 95 -6.22 8.04 -20.53
C ASN A 95 -5.00 8.88 -20.94
N LYS A 96 -4.68 9.96 -20.22
CA LYS A 96 -3.47 10.77 -20.49
C LYS A 96 -2.21 9.93 -20.30
N LEU A 97 -2.07 9.24 -19.18
CA LEU A 97 -0.90 8.38 -18.93
C LEU A 97 -0.72 7.32 -20.02
N VAL A 98 -1.79 6.62 -20.38
CA VAL A 98 -1.72 5.48 -21.29
C VAL A 98 -1.54 5.94 -22.74
N PHE A 99 -2.33 6.92 -23.22
CA PHE A 99 -2.38 7.26 -24.65
C PHE A 99 -1.52 8.47 -25.04
N GLN A 100 -1.23 9.40 -24.11
CA GLN A 100 -0.37 10.56 -24.36
C GLN A 100 1.06 10.29 -23.89
N ASP A 101 1.24 9.89 -22.61
CA ASP A 101 2.56 9.64 -22.03
C ASP A 101 3.10 8.24 -22.35
N LYS A 102 2.28 7.35 -22.95
CA LYS A 102 2.65 5.99 -23.38
C LYS A 102 3.18 5.11 -22.24
N VAL A 103 2.71 5.32 -21.01
CA VAL A 103 3.14 4.49 -19.88
C VAL A 103 2.54 3.09 -19.95
N LYS A 104 3.32 2.10 -19.53
CA LYS A 104 2.90 0.69 -19.38
C LYS A 104 2.83 0.26 -17.91
N TYR A 105 3.20 1.15 -16.98
CA TYR A 105 3.21 0.92 -15.56
C TYR A 105 2.66 2.14 -14.82
N ILE A 106 1.64 1.92 -14.00
CA ILE A 106 1.05 2.93 -13.14
C ILE A 106 1.17 2.44 -11.71
N ILE A 107 1.77 3.24 -10.83
CA ILE A 107 2.03 2.92 -9.43
C ILE A 107 1.32 3.93 -8.55
N GLY A 108 0.37 3.46 -7.77
CA GLY A 108 -0.42 4.28 -6.86
C GLY A 108 -1.77 4.66 -7.42
N ASN A 109 -2.70 4.52 -6.59
CA ASN A 109 -4.01 5.15 -6.51
C ASN A 109 -4.62 4.76 -5.15
N ALA A 110 -5.44 5.64 -4.61
CA ALA A 110 -6.27 5.41 -3.43
C ALA A 110 -7.71 5.80 -3.76
N VAL A 111 -8.69 5.34 -3.00
CA VAL A 111 -10.13 5.55 -3.23
C VAL A 111 -10.72 4.53 -4.24
N GLY A 112 -11.57 3.62 -3.74
CA GLY A 112 -12.05 2.46 -4.50
C GLY A 112 -12.73 2.79 -5.83
N ALA A 113 -13.56 3.83 -5.88
CA ALA A 113 -14.26 4.24 -7.10
C ALA A 113 -13.29 4.74 -8.19
N THR A 114 -12.22 5.44 -7.80
CA THR A 114 -11.20 5.91 -8.76
C THR A 114 -10.35 4.75 -9.29
N CYS A 115 -10.08 3.72 -8.48
CA CYS A 115 -9.40 2.52 -8.95
C CYS A 115 -10.19 1.80 -10.03
N ASN A 116 -11.49 1.58 -9.82
CA ASN A 116 -12.35 0.99 -10.85
C ASN A 116 -12.34 1.80 -12.13
N ALA A 117 -12.41 3.14 -12.04
CA ALA A 117 -12.37 4.02 -13.21
C ALA A 117 -11.03 3.93 -13.97
N VAL A 118 -9.88 3.86 -13.28
CA VAL A 118 -8.57 3.66 -13.88
C VAL A 118 -8.50 2.30 -14.60
N GLN A 119 -9.04 1.25 -13.99
CA GLN A 119 -9.02 -0.11 -14.53
C GLN A 119 -9.78 -0.24 -15.85
N THR A 120 -10.83 0.56 -16.09
CA THR A 120 -11.52 0.57 -17.40
C THR A 120 -10.61 0.98 -18.56
N VAL A 121 -9.51 1.70 -18.26
CA VAL A 121 -8.51 2.14 -19.24
C VAL A 121 -7.30 1.20 -19.25
N THR A 122 -6.82 0.79 -18.08
CA THR A 122 -5.55 0.07 -17.96
C THR A 122 -5.64 -1.40 -18.32
N GLU A 123 -6.75 -2.08 -18.00
CA GLU A 123 -6.90 -3.52 -18.29
C GLU A 123 -6.92 -3.85 -19.79
N PRO A 124 -7.73 -3.17 -20.65
CA PRO A 124 -7.71 -3.41 -22.09
C PRO A 124 -6.35 -3.15 -22.74
N GLU A 125 -5.60 -2.19 -22.21
CA GLU A 125 -4.30 -1.77 -22.73
C GLU A 125 -3.12 -2.54 -22.13
N LYS A 126 -3.41 -3.53 -21.28
CA LYS A 126 -2.43 -4.36 -20.58
C LYS A 126 -1.40 -3.52 -19.80
N VAL A 127 -1.84 -2.43 -19.18
CA VAL A 127 -1.02 -1.58 -18.31
C VAL A 127 -1.00 -2.16 -16.92
N LEU A 128 0.17 -2.49 -16.40
CA LEU A 128 0.29 -2.96 -15.02
C LEU A 128 -0.02 -1.82 -14.06
N PHE A 129 -1.05 -2.02 -13.25
CA PHE A 129 -1.59 -1.03 -12.33
C PHE A 129 -1.52 -1.51 -10.88
N SER A 130 -0.68 -0.87 -10.07
CA SER A 130 -0.60 -1.08 -8.64
C SER A 130 -1.39 -0.01 -7.90
N PHE A 131 -2.12 -0.38 -6.85
CA PHE A 131 -2.95 0.54 -6.08
C PHE A 131 -3.05 0.15 -4.60
N VAL A 132 -3.58 1.07 -3.77
CA VAL A 132 -3.87 0.84 -2.34
C VAL A 132 -5.37 0.93 -2.02
N CYS A 133 -6.24 0.91 -3.02
CA CYS A 133 -7.69 0.98 -2.85
C CYS A 133 -8.24 -0.25 -2.11
N TRP A 134 -9.21 -0.04 -1.24
CA TRP A 134 -9.74 -1.08 -0.35
C TRP A 134 -11.00 -1.80 -0.84
N GLY A 135 -11.65 -1.35 -1.90
CA GLY A 135 -12.84 -2.01 -2.46
C GLY A 135 -12.56 -3.46 -2.86
N THR A 136 -13.41 -4.40 -2.45
CA THR A 136 -13.30 -5.82 -2.82
C THR A 136 -13.34 -6.00 -4.32
N ALA A 137 -14.20 -5.24 -5.01
CA ALA A 137 -14.36 -5.26 -6.47
C ALA A 137 -13.17 -4.68 -7.26
N ASN A 138 -12.13 -4.13 -6.60
CA ASN A 138 -10.92 -3.66 -7.30
C ASN A 138 -9.99 -4.81 -7.74
N LEU A 139 -10.19 -6.04 -7.26
CA LEU A 139 -9.51 -7.24 -7.73
C LEU A 139 -10.52 -8.26 -8.25
N GLY A 140 -10.13 -9.01 -9.27
CA GLY A 140 -10.94 -10.05 -9.86
C GLY A 140 -10.25 -10.72 -11.04
N PRO A 141 -10.74 -11.89 -11.53
CA PRO A 141 -10.19 -12.55 -12.71
C PRO A 141 -10.27 -11.71 -13.98
N ASP A 142 -11.19 -10.75 -14.02
CA ASP A 142 -11.38 -9.77 -15.11
C ASP A 142 -10.38 -8.62 -15.08
N LYS A 143 -9.49 -8.58 -14.05
CA LYS A 143 -8.50 -7.51 -13.84
C LYS A 143 -7.09 -8.08 -13.65
N PRO A 144 -6.56 -8.86 -14.62
CA PRO A 144 -5.30 -9.57 -14.48
C PRO A 144 -4.07 -8.67 -14.37
N TYR A 145 -4.12 -7.42 -14.86
CA TYR A 145 -3.02 -6.46 -14.82
C TYR A 145 -3.02 -5.54 -13.61
N SER A 146 -4.02 -5.68 -12.73
CA SER A 146 -4.18 -4.90 -11.51
C SER A 146 -3.73 -5.66 -10.28
N PHE A 147 -3.05 -5.00 -9.32
CA PHE A 147 -2.70 -5.61 -8.03
C PHE A 147 -2.70 -4.59 -6.90
N ARG A 148 -3.11 -5.08 -5.72
CA ARG A 148 -3.21 -4.26 -4.52
C ARG A 148 -1.94 -4.38 -3.70
N ALA A 149 -1.31 -3.21 -3.46
CA ALA A 149 -0.02 -3.11 -2.76
C ALA A 149 -0.15 -3.02 -1.24
N MET A 150 -1.35 -2.88 -0.70
CA MET A 150 -1.62 -2.76 0.73
C MET A 150 -2.59 -3.87 1.16
N LEU A 151 -2.41 -4.41 2.39
CA LEU A 151 -3.38 -5.36 2.95
C LEU A 151 -4.75 -4.70 3.01
N SER A 152 -5.79 -5.43 2.64
CA SER A 152 -7.18 -4.98 2.75
C SER A 152 -7.83 -5.50 4.03
N GLN A 153 -9.07 -5.10 4.26
CA GLN A 153 -9.89 -5.60 5.36
C GLN A 153 -9.95 -7.13 5.43
N TRP A 154 -9.89 -7.80 4.28
CA TRP A 154 -9.96 -9.26 4.22
C TRP A 154 -8.69 -9.95 4.76
N GLU A 155 -7.52 -9.35 4.54
CA GLU A 155 -6.25 -9.87 5.03
C GLU A 155 -5.99 -9.47 6.48
N VAL A 156 -6.62 -8.39 6.95
CA VAL A 156 -6.38 -7.78 8.25
C VAL A 156 -7.34 -8.29 9.34
N ALA A 157 -8.63 -8.42 9.04
CA ALA A 157 -9.66 -8.65 10.05
C ALA A 157 -9.46 -9.96 10.83
N GLU A 158 -9.27 -11.09 10.12
CA GLU A 158 -9.14 -12.39 10.79
C GLU A 158 -7.90 -12.47 11.68
N PRO A 159 -6.67 -12.13 11.24
CA PRO A 159 -5.50 -12.17 12.10
C PRO A 159 -5.59 -11.18 13.27
N PHE A 160 -6.20 -10.02 13.09
CA PHE A 160 -6.41 -9.05 14.16
C PHE A 160 -7.33 -9.61 15.25
N TYR A 161 -8.52 -10.10 14.88
CA TYR A 161 -9.45 -10.63 15.88
C TYR A 161 -9.00 -11.96 16.48
N ARG A 162 -8.19 -12.74 15.80
CA ARG A 162 -7.51 -13.90 16.39
C ARG A 162 -6.55 -13.46 17.48
N TRP A 163 -5.76 -12.42 17.24
CA TRP A 163 -4.90 -11.81 18.26
C TRP A 163 -5.71 -11.27 19.43
N VAL A 164 -6.84 -10.56 19.19
CA VAL A 164 -7.74 -10.10 20.23
C VAL A 164 -8.23 -11.27 21.07
N LYS A 165 -8.69 -12.36 20.44
CA LYS A 165 -9.16 -13.56 21.13
C LYS A 165 -8.10 -14.20 22.04
N GLU A 166 -6.86 -14.26 21.55
CA GLU A 166 -5.75 -14.87 22.26
C GLU A 166 -5.22 -14.01 23.42
N LYS A 167 -5.12 -12.70 23.21
CA LYS A 167 -4.51 -11.78 24.19
C LYS A 167 -5.52 -11.12 25.12
N HIS A 168 -6.77 -10.98 24.69
CA HIS A 168 -7.84 -10.33 25.40
C HIS A 168 -9.09 -11.23 25.49
N PRO A 169 -9.01 -12.40 26.14
CA PRO A 169 -10.07 -13.41 26.13
C PRO A 169 -11.37 -12.96 26.81
N ALA A 170 -11.35 -11.84 27.55
CA ALA A 170 -12.56 -11.22 28.10
C ALA A 170 -13.44 -10.56 27.02
N VAL A 171 -12.88 -10.16 25.88
CA VAL A 171 -13.65 -9.61 24.75
C VAL A 171 -14.42 -10.75 24.07
N LYS A 172 -15.75 -10.67 24.09
CA LYS A 172 -16.65 -11.66 23.49
C LYS A 172 -17.64 -11.01 22.53
N ARG A 173 -18.05 -9.78 22.82
CA ARG A 173 -19.11 -9.02 22.15
C ARG A 173 -18.51 -7.78 21.50
N VAL A 174 -18.57 -7.70 20.17
CA VAL A 174 -17.98 -6.60 19.40
C VAL A 174 -19.08 -5.81 18.69
N ALA A 175 -19.08 -4.50 18.87
CA ALA A 175 -19.90 -3.56 18.14
C ALA A 175 -19.08 -2.88 17.04
N LEU A 176 -19.60 -2.81 15.83
CA LEU A 176 -18.97 -2.21 14.65
C LEU A 176 -19.70 -0.95 14.23
N ILE A 177 -18.94 0.08 13.83
CA ILE A 177 -19.49 1.28 13.22
C ILE A 177 -18.63 1.73 12.05
N SER A 178 -19.23 1.92 10.88
CA SER A 178 -18.57 2.29 9.63
C SER A 178 -19.36 3.32 8.83
N PRO A 179 -18.71 4.03 7.88
CA PRO A 179 -19.44 4.84 6.90
C PRO A 179 -20.44 4.00 6.08
N ASN A 180 -21.58 4.59 5.74
CA ASN A 180 -22.60 3.97 4.87
C ASN A 180 -22.22 4.08 3.39
N ASP A 181 -21.06 3.52 3.04
CA ASP A 181 -20.59 3.44 1.66
C ASP A 181 -19.96 2.07 1.37
N THR A 182 -19.48 1.88 0.14
CA THR A 182 -18.85 0.61 -0.27
C THR A 182 -17.69 0.21 0.63
N SER A 183 -16.84 1.16 1.03
CA SER A 183 -15.68 0.88 1.88
C SER A 183 -16.09 0.40 3.28
N GLY A 184 -17.07 1.07 3.89
CA GLY A 184 -17.60 0.67 5.20
C GLY A 184 -18.32 -0.68 5.15
N LYS A 185 -19.16 -0.91 4.15
CA LYS A 185 -19.89 -2.17 3.97
C LYS A 185 -18.94 -3.35 3.72
N ASP A 186 -17.95 -3.19 2.84
CA ASP A 186 -16.93 -4.21 2.58
C ASP A 186 -16.12 -4.53 3.84
N THR A 187 -15.76 -3.49 4.61
CA THR A 187 -15.00 -3.68 5.86
C THR A 187 -15.83 -4.43 6.90
N ASN A 188 -17.07 -3.99 7.17
CA ASN A 188 -17.92 -4.68 8.14
C ASN A 188 -18.21 -6.13 7.70
N THR A 189 -18.42 -6.38 6.40
CA THR A 189 -18.58 -7.74 5.88
C THR A 189 -17.39 -8.64 6.22
N ALA A 190 -16.17 -8.17 5.99
CA ALA A 190 -14.95 -8.91 6.31
C ALA A 190 -14.78 -9.12 7.81
N VAL A 191 -15.02 -8.06 8.61
CA VAL A 191 -14.93 -8.10 10.08
C VAL A 191 -15.98 -9.04 10.67
N VAL A 192 -17.24 -8.95 10.25
CA VAL A 192 -18.33 -9.84 10.72
C VAL A 192 -18.01 -11.31 10.40
N LYS A 193 -17.47 -11.57 9.19
CA LYS A 193 -17.03 -12.93 8.82
C LYS A 193 -15.94 -13.44 9.74
N ALA A 194 -14.93 -12.61 10.03
CA ALA A 194 -13.84 -12.95 10.93
C ALA A 194 -14.32 -13.20 12.36
N LEU A 195 -15.16 -12.30 12.91
CA LEU A 195 -15.75 -12.42 14.24
C LEU A 195 -16.52 -13.71 14.41
N LYS A 196 -17.46 -13.99 13.49
CA LYS A 196 -18.27 -15.23 13.51
C LYS A 196 -17.39 -16.48 13.40
N GLY A 197 -16.41 -16.49 12.50
CA GLY A 197 -15.47 -17.60 12.33
C GLY A 197 -14.60 -17.87 13.56
N LEU A 198 -14.35 -16.86 14.37
CA LEU A 198 -13.60 -16.95 15.61
C LEU A 198 -14.49 -17.14 16.86
N GLY A 199 -15.81 -17.13 16.71
CA GLY A 199 -16.77 -17.36 17.82
C GLY A 199 -17.04 -16.11 18.66
N PHE A 200 -16.82 -14.90 18.14
CA PHE A 200 -17.29 -13.68 18.77
C PHE A 200 -18.78 -13.44 18.45
N GLU A 201 -19.46 -12.74 19.35
CA GLU A 201 -20.79 -12.19 19.10
C GLU A 201 -20.67 -10.80 18.47
N VAL A 202 -21.38 -10.55 17.37
CA VAL A 202 -21.54 -9.22 16.79
C VAL A 202 -22.70 -8.55 17.54
N ALA A 203 -22.37 -7.68 18.50
CA ALA A 203 -23.33 -7.02 19.37
C ALA A 203 -24.11 -5.91 18.65
N ALA A 204 -23.46 -5.22 17.71
CA ALA A 204 -24.06 -4.23 16.83
C ALA A 204 -23.23 -4.13 15.54
N ASP A 205 -23.91 -3.79 14.41
CA ASP A 205 -23.30 -3.54 13.11
C ASP A 205 -24.05 -2.33 12.49
N GLU A 206 -23.50 -1.14 12.73
CA GLU A 206 -24.17 0.12 12.42
C GLU A 206 -23.38 0.94 11.38
N TYR A 207 -24.12 1.75 10.64
CA TYR A 207 -23.57 2.60 9.59
C TYR A 207 -23.99 4.06 9.79
N TYR A 208 -23.11 4.98 9.38
CA TYR A 208 -23.36 6.41 9.43
C TYR A 208 -23.04 7.10 8.10
N GLU A 209 -23.66 8.24 7.84
CA GLU A 209 -23.34 9.05 6.65
C GLU A 209 -22.05 9.82 6.84
N ARG A 210 -21.17 9.86 5.81
CA ARG A 210 -19.92 10.62 5.87
C ARG A 210 -20.18 12.10 6.18
N GLY A 211 -19.33 12.66 7.00
CA GLY A 211 -19.47 14.03 7.48
C GLY A 211 -20.31 14.17 8.74
N THR A 212 -20.91 13.08 9.25
CA THR A 212 -21.59 13.06 10.56
C THR A 212 -20.70 13.62 11.65
N LYS A 213 -21.25 14.49 12.50
CA LYS A 213 -20.59 15.09 13.66
C LYS A 213 -21.20 14.64 14.98
N ASP A 214 -22.49 14.32 14.98
CA ASP A 214 -23.22 13.84 16.14
C ASP A 214 -23.46 12.33 16.01
N PHE A 215 -22.73 11.57 16.81
CA PHE A 215 -22.82 10.11 16.87
C PHE A 215 -23.58 9.63 18.12
N TYR A 216 -24.02 10.52 19.03
CA TYR A 216 -24.69 10.12 20.27
C TYR A 216 -25.94 9.24 20.03
N PRO A 217 -26.82 9.50 19.05
CA PRO A 217 -27.99 8.65 18.84
C PRO A 217 -27.61 7.21 18.49
N ILE A 218 -26.67 7.03 17.54
CA ILE A 218 -26.24 5.70 17.08
C ILE A 218 -25.43 5.00 18.16
N LEU A 219 -24.55 5.71 18.88
CA LEU A 219 -23.75 5.15 19.95
C LEU A 219 -24.61 4.74 21.14
N THR A 220 -25.63 5.51 21.52
CA THR A 220 -26.56 5.14 22.58
C THR A 220 -27.24 3.81 22.27
N LYS A 221 -27.72 3.61 21.04
CA LYS A 221 -28.28 2.33 20.58
C LYS A 221 -27.27 1.19 20.67
N MET A 222 -26.05 1.43 20.15
CA MET A 222 -25.00 0.42 20.14
C MET A 222 -24.55 0.03 21.54
N LEU A 223 -24.33 1.00 22.43
CA LEU A 223 -23.84 0.75 23.79
C LEU A 223 -24.89 0.08 24.69
N ALA A 224 -26.19 0.25 24.37
CA ALA A 224 -27.26 -0.49 25.02
C ALA A 224 -27.15 -2.01 24.83
N THR A 225 -26.49 -2.48 23.77
CA THR A 225 -26.19 -3.91 23.57
C THR A 225 -25.08 -4.43 24.47
N LYS A 226 -24.42 -3.59 25.26
CA LYS A 226 -23.34 -3.91 26.19
C LYS A 226 -22.15 -4.61 25.49
N PRO A 227 -21.53 -4.01 24.46
CA PRO A 227 -20.37 -4.58 23.82
C PRO A 227 -19.13 -4.51 24.73
N ASP A 228 -18.28 -5.55 24.64
CA ASP A 228 -16.97 -5.55 25.30
C ASP A 228 -15.95 -4.72 24.53
N MET A 229 -16.17 -4.61 23.20
CA MET A 229 -15.30 -3.87 22.28
C MET A 229 -16.13 -3.04 21.29
N LEU A 230 -15.71 -1.80 21.05
CA LEU A 230 -16.18 -0.93 19.97
C LEU A 230 -15.10 -0.82 18.89
N ASP A 231 -15.38 -1.26 17.69
CA ASP A 231 -14.49 -1.08 16.53
C ASP A 231 -15.06 -0.01 15.61
N VAL A 232 -14.30 1.07 15.42
CA VAL A 232 -14.63 2.13 14.47
C VAL A 232 -14.27 1.77 13.03
N ALA A 233 -13.96 0.51 12.80
CA ALA A 233 -13.78 -0.24 11.56
C ALA A 233 -13.21 0.59 10.40
N ALA A 234 -14.04 1.03 9.43
CA ALA A 234 -13.62 1.80 8.26
C ALA A 234 -13.73 3.33 8.43
N ALA A 235 -13.95 3.82 9.65
CA ALA A 235 -14.05 5.26 9.87
C ALA A 235 -12.71 5.95 9.57
N PRO A 236 -12.69 7.07 8.82
CA PRO A 236 -11.50 7.91 8.75
C PRO A 236 -11.19 8.51 10.13
N ALA A 237 -9.93 8.90 10.33
CA ALA A 237 -9.45 9.36 11.64
C ALA A 237 -10.29 10.47 12.28
N GLY A 238 -10.81 11.40 11.47
CA GLY A 238 -11.67 12.50 11.94
C GLY A 238 -12.99 12.01 12.52
N GLU A 239 -13.69 11.11 11.82
CA GLU A 239 -14.97 10.55 12.25
C GLU A 239 -14.74 9.50 13.35
N GLY A 240 -13.76 8.61 13.18
CA GLY A 240 -13.38 7.62 14.19
C GLY A 240 -12.99 8.26 15.52
N GLY A 241 -12.24 9.36 15.49
CA GLY A 241 -11.89 10.12 16.68
C GLY A 241 -13.11 10.73 17.39
N LEU A 242 -14.08 11.26 16.65
CA LEU A 242 -15.34 11.77 17.21
C LEU A 242 -16.17 10.64 17.82
N ILE A 243 -16.28 9.49 17.13
CA ILE A 243 -16.98 8.31 17.64
C ILE A 243 -16.38 7.87 18.98
N LEU A 244 -15.06 7.73 19.06
CA LEU A 244 -14.39 7.34 20.30
C LEU A 244 -14.59 8.34 21.42
N LYS A 245 -14.52 9.65 21.12
CA LYS A 245 -14.75 10.72 22.09
C LYS A 245 -16.17 10.66 22.65
N GLN A 246 -17.17 10.61 21.79
CA GLN A 246 -18.59 10.58 22.20
C GLN A 246 -18.97 9.26 22.89
N ALA A 247 -18.38 8.12 22.47
CA ALA A 247 -18.56 6.85 23.19
C ALA A 247 -18.04 6.92 24.63
N ARG A 248 -16.87 7.55 24.85
CA ARG A 248 -16.33 7.79 26.18
C ARG A 248 -17.25 8.69 27.01
N GLU A 249 -17.77 9.77 26.43
CA GLU A 249 -18.69 10.71 27.07
C GLU A 249 -20.01 9.99 27.49
N LEU A 250 -20.46 8.99 26.73
CA LEU A 250 -21.53 8.07 27.07
C LEU A 250 -21.13 6.99 28.10
N GLY A 251 -19.92 7.01 28.59
CA GLY A 251 -19.45 6.10 29.65
C GLY A 251 -18.86 4.79 29.15
N PHE A 252 -18.59 4.61 27.85
CA PHE A 252 -17.96 3.40 27.33
C PHE A 252 -16.52 3.27 27.85
N LYS A 253 -16.21 2.11 28.45
CA LYS A 253 -14.90 1.77 29.02
C LYS A 253 -14.31 0.48 28.44
N GLY A 254 -14.99 -0.13 27.46
CA GLY A 254 -14.55 -1.36 26.83
C GLY A 254 -13.34 -1.18 25.92
N ALA A 255 -12.88 -2.29 25.33
CA ALA A 255 -11.83 -2.28 24.33
C ALA A 255 -12.21 -1.47 23.09
N LYS A 256 -11.23 -0.91 22.40
CA LYS A 256 -11.42 -0.09 21.21
C LYS A 256 -10.56 -0.60 20.06
N GLY A 257 -11.18 -0.80 18.91
CA GLY A 257 -10.53 -1.21 17.68
C GLY A 257 -10.65 -0.17 16.57
N TRP A 258 -9.72 -0.23 15.65
CA TRP A 258 -9.77 0.49 14.39
C TRP A 258 -9.20 -0.39 13.28
N THR A 259 -9.99 -1.38 12.86
CA THR A 259 -9.55 -2.45 11.94
C THR A 259 -8.98 -1.92 10.62
N ALA A 260 -9.55 -0.86 10.06
CA ALA A 260 -9.06 -0.22 8.82
C ALA A 260 -8.27 1.07 9.10
N GLY A 261 -7.72 1.22 10.29
CA GLY A 261 -6.93 2.40 10.66
C GLY A 261 -5.68 2.57 9.82
N THR A 262 -5.53 3.74 9.20
CA THR A 262 -4.38 4.04 8.33
C THR A 262 -3.28 4.80 9.06
N ASN A 263 -3.64 5.63 10.05
CA ASN A 263 -2.69 6.45 10.80
C ASN A 263 -3.22 6.78 12.21
N PRO A 264 -2.81 6.05 13.26
CA PRO A 264 -3.29 6.27 14.62
C PRO A 264 -2.82 7.60 15.23
N PHE A 265 -1.77 8.22 14.73
CA PHE A 265 -1.38 9.56 15.19
C PHE A 265 -2.48 10.58 14.92
N THR A 266 -3.20 10.44 13.80
CA THR A 266 -4.31 11.36 13.45
C THR A 266 -5.55 11.15 14.31
N ILE A 267 -5.86 9.92 14.73
CA ILE A 267 -7.01 9.66 15.60
C ILE A 267 -6.80 10.26 17.01
N ILE A 268 -5.56 10.24 17.52
CA ILE A 268 -5.18 10.88 18.78
C ILE A 268 -5.47 12.38 18.74
N GLY A 269 -5.12 13.04 17.62
CA GLY A 269 -5.34 14.47 17.43
C GLY A 269 -6.82 14.89 17.50
N VAL A 270 -7.74 14.03 17.09
CA VAL A 270 -9.18 14.29 17.07
C VAL A 270 -9.88 13.81 18.34
N ALA A 271 -9.62 12.58 18.76
CA ALA A 271 -10.22 11.98 19.94
C ALA A 271 -9.71 12.59 21.26
N GLY A 272 -8.48 13.08 21.23
CA GLY A 272 -7.72 13.43 22.44
C GLY A 272 -7.10 12.20 23.10
N LYS A 273 -6.14 12.45 23.99
CA LYS A 273 -5.36 11.40 24.68
C LYS A 273 -6.27 10.37 25.39
N GLU A 274 -7.24 10.82 26.13
CA GLU A 274 -8.07 9.96 26.96
C GLU A 274 -9.04 9.05 26.17
N ALA A 275 -9.68 9.59 25.11
CA ALA A 275 -10.62 8.79 24.33
C ALA A 275 -9.91 7.83 23.37
N SER A 276 -8.71 8.18 22.90
CA SER A 276 -7.89 7.31 22.05
C SER A 276 -7.09 6.27 22.82
N GLU A 277 -6.93 6.41 24.14
CA GLU A 277 -6.17 5.46 24.96
C GLU A 277 -6.67 4.02 24.80
N GLY A 278 -5.76 3.08 24.54
CA GLY A 278 -6.06 1.66 24.33
C GLY A 278 -6.72 1.33 23.00
N VAL A 279 -6.71 2.22 22.00
CA VAL A 279 -7.16 1.88 20.64
C VAL A 279 -6.15 0.95 19.99
N TRP A 280 -6.60 -0.21 19.53
CA TRP A 280 -5.80 -1.15 18.75
C TRP A 280 -6.03 -0.95 17.25
N SER A 281 -4.94 -0.94 16.47
CA SER A 281 -5.01 -0.82 15.01
C SER A 281 -4.00 -1.77 14.34
N PRO A 282 -4.46 -2.65 13.43
CA PRO A 282 -3.62 -3.68 12.82
C PRO A 282 -2.94 -3.28 11.52
N THR A 283 -3.14 -2.05 11.05
CA THR A 283 -2.63 -1.62 9.74
C THR A 283 -1.54 -0.56 9.83
N ASN A 284 -1.06 -0.27 11.03
CA ASN A 284 -0.12 0.82 11.22
C ASN A 284 1.32 0.37 11.13
N ILE A 285 2.12 1.27 10.57
CA ILE A 285 3.56 1.23 10.64
C ILE A 285 4.02 2.40 11.49
N ASN A 286 4.64 2.05 12.60
CA ASN A 286 5.54 2.96 13.25
C ASN A 286 6.95 2.64 12.74
N VAL A 287 7.49 3.47 11.85
CA VAL A 287 8.83 3.26 11.27
C VAL A 287 9.96 3.18 12.29
N LYS A 288 9.69 3.60 13.54
CA LYS A 288 10.62 3.55 14.68
C LYS A 288 10.41 2.31 15.56
N SER A 289 9.46 1.44 15.21
CA SER A 289 9.13 0.23 15.96
C SER A 289 10.23 -0.83 15.90
N ASP A 290 10.34 -1.63 16.96
CA ASP A 290 11.21 -2.81 16.97
C ASP A 290 10.66 -3.97 16.11
N PHE A 291 9.36 -3.95 15.79
CA PHE A 291 8.71 -4.96 14.95
C PHE A 291 8.95 -4.76 13.46
N VAL A 292 9.47 -3.60 13.03
CA VAL A 292 9.74 -3.34 11.62
C VAL A 292 11.20 -3.65 11.27
N SER A 293 11.42 -4.02 10.02
CA SER A 293 12.77 -4.32 9.54
C SER A 293 13.69 -3.08 9.57
N ALA A 294 15.01 -3.29 9.60
CA ALA A 294 15.98 -2.21 9.46
C ALA A 294 15.75 -1.40 8.16
N THR A 295 15.21 -2.05 7.12
CA THR A 295 14.89 -1.39 5.84
C THR A 295 13.71 -0.43 5.98
N VAL A 296 12.65 -0.78 6.74
CA VAL A 296 11.54 0.13 7.05
C VAL A 296 12.04 1.34 7.85
N ARG A 297 12.88 1.11 8.88
CA ARG A 297 13.44 2.20 9.68
C ARG A 297 14.24 3.18 8.82
N ARG A 298 15.14 2.68 7.99
CA ARG A 298 15.92 3.53 7.07
C ARG A 298 15.04 4.29 6.09
N PHE A 299 14.02 3.64 5.53
CA PHE A 299 13.02 4.33 4.70
C PHE A 299 12.36 5.48 5.48
N GLY A 300 11.93 5.24 6.72
CA GLY A 300 11.30 6.25 7.58
C GLY A 300 12.22 7.45 7.86
N GLU A 301 13.48 7.18 8.20
CA GLU A 301 14.50 8.21 8.45
C GLU A 301 14.77 9.07 7.21
N GLU A 302 14.91 8.45 6.03
CA GLU A 302 15.10 9.18 4.77
C GLU A 302 13.83 9.97 4.37
N TYR A 303 12.64 9.42 4.62
CA TYR A 303 11.37 10.11 4.38
C TYR A 303 11.25 11.34 5.29
N GLU A 304 11.46 11.20 6.62
CA GLU A 304 11.44 12.31 7.57
C GLU A 304 12.49 13.39 7.22
N LYS A 305 13.68 12.98 6.82
CA LYS A 305 14.73 13.91 6.39
C LYS A 305 14.31 14.73 5.18
N ARG A 306 13.65 14.09 4.19
CA ARG A 306 13.25 14.72 2.93
C ARG A 306 12.00 15.59 3.06
N TYR A 307 10.96 15.06 3.73
CA TYR A 307 9.63 15.67 3.74
C TYR A 307 9.25 16.31 5.07
N LYS A 308 10.07 16.17 6.12
CA LYS A 308 9.81 16.69 7.48
C LYS A 308 8.52 16.13 8.11
N GLU A 309 8.09 14.98 7.69
CA GLU A 309 6.89 14.26 8.13
C GLU A 309 7.19 12.78 8.31
N VAL A 310 6.50 12.11 9.23
CA VAL A 310 6.57 10.65 9.38
C VAL A 310 5.76 10.01 8.25
N PRO A 311 6.30 9.00 7.54
CA PRO A 311 5.55 8.34 6.49
C PRO A 311 4.37 7.53 7.06
N GLY A 312 3.23 7.57 6.38
CA GLY A 312 2.13 6.65 6.60
C GLY A 312 2.31 5.33 5.84
N VAL A 313 1.40 4.39 6.10
CA VAL A 313 1.40 3.07 5.46
C VAL A 313 1.33 3.16 3.93
N ILE A 314 0.64 4.16 3.40
CA ILE A 314 0.45 4.35 1.95
C ILE A 314 1.78 4.66 1.26
N ALA A 315 2.62 5.52 1.85
CA ALA A 315 3.94 5.84 1.29
C ALA A 315 4.83 4.60 1.23
N VAL A 316 4.86 3.80 2.30
CA VAL A 316 5.65 2.55 2.35
C VAL A 316 5.10 1.51 1.38
N ALA A 317 3.77 1.36 1.27
CA ALA A 317 3.14 0.42 0.35
C ALA A 317 3.46 0.78 -1.12
N ASN A 318 3.40 2.06 -1.46
CA ASN A 318 3.69 2.51 -2.82
C ASN A 318 5.18 2.37 -3.17
N TYR A 319 6.08 2.67 -2.22
CA TYR A 319 7.50 2.39 -2.37
C TYR A 319 7.76 0.88 -2.58
N ALA A 320 7.12 0.01 -1.78
CA ALA A 320 7.26 -1.44 -1.91
C ALA A 320 6.69 -1.96 -3.23
N ALA A 321 5.56 -1.43 -3.70
CA ALA A 321 4.99 -1.79 -4.99
C ALA A 321 5.94 -1.45 -6.13
N PHE A 322 6.53 -0.26 -6.09
CA PHE A 322 7.53 0.14 -7.08
C PHE A 322 8.75 -0.79 -7.07
N ASP A 323 9.26 -1.12 -5.89
CA ASP A 323 10.38 -2.05 -5.71
C ASP A 323 10.07 -3.43 -6.31
N VAL A 324 8.89 -3.99 -6.01
CA VAL A 324 8.44 -5.29 -6.53
C VAL A 324 8.33 -5.29 -8.06
N ILE A 325 7.72 -4.24 -8.63
CA ILE A 325 7.54 -4.12 -10.09
C ILE A 325 8.91 -4.03 -10.79
N THR A 326 9.82 -3.22 -10.28
CA THR A 326 11.15 -3.06 -10.89
C THR A 326 12.00 -4.32 -10.76
N LYS A 327 11.91 -5.06 -9.65
CA LYS A 327 12.50 -6.38 -9.49
C LYS A 327 11.92 -7.39 -10.47
N ALA A 328 10.60 -7.37 -10.70
CA ALA A 328 9.95 -8.23 -11.69
C ALA A 328 10.40 -7.90 -13.12
N MET A 329 10.63 -6.62 -13.47
CA MET A 329 11.23 -6.23 -14.75
C MET A 329 12.64 -6.80 -14.91
N GLN A 330 13.45 -6.76 -13.85
CA GLN A 330 14.80 -7.33 -13.84
C GLN A 330 14.77 -8.85 -14.01
N ASP A 331 13.90 -9.54 -13.27
CA ASP A 331 13.72 -11.00 -13.36
C ASP A 331 13.23 -11.43 -14.74
N ALA A 332 12.25 -10.72 -15.29
CA ALA A 332 11.73 -10.93 -16.65
C ALA A 332 12.74 -10.56 -17.73
N ARG A 333 13.78 -9.78 -17.40
CA ARG A 333 14.73 -9.17 -18.34
C ARG A 333 14.03 -8.43 -19.49
N SER A 334 12.87 -7.82 -19.19
CA SER A 334 11.94 -7.24 -20.17
C SER A 334 11.07 -6.16 -19.53
N LEU A 335 10.65 -5.19 -20.36
CA LEU A 335 9.59 -4.22 -20.03
C LEU A 335 8.23 -4.61 -20.65
N ASP A 336 8.13 -5.78 -21.24
CA ASP A 336 6.86 -6.33 -21.69
C ASP A 336 5.99 -6.70 -20.49
N THR A 337 4.76 -6.16 -20.46
CA THR A 337 3.89 -6.28 -19.27
C THR A 337 3.43 -7.71 -19.01
N ASP A 338 3.22 -8.53 -20.04
CA ASP A 338 2.85 -9.94 -19.86
C ASP A 338 4.01 -10.73 -19.21
N LYS A 339 5.26 -10.47 -19.62
CA LYS A 339 6.45 -11.10 -19.05
C LYS A 339 6.72 -10.64 -17.62
N VAL A 340 6.55 -9.34 -17.34
CA VAL A 340 6.69 -8.79 -15.99
C VAL A 340 5.61 -9.32 -15.07
N LEU A 341 4.37 -9.42 -15.53
CA LEU A 341 3.26 -10.01 -14.81
C LEU A 341 3.51 -11.48 -14.46
N ALA A 342 4.06 -12.26 -15.39
CA ALA A 342 4.46 -13.63 -15.12
C ALA A 342 5.55 -13.70 -14.03
N ALA A 343 6.57 -12.84 -14.08
CA ALA A 343 7.63 -12.79 -13.07
C ALA A 343 7.11 -12.39 -11.68
N LEU A 344 6.11 -11.48 -11.61
CA LEU A 344 5.49 -11.06 -10.35
C LEU A 344 4.87 -12.21 -9.54
N THR A 345 4.40 -13.27 -10.22
CA THR A 345 3.66 -14.36 -9.58
C THR A 345 4.50 -15.60 -9.27
N GLN A 346 5.79 -15.62 -9.66
CA GLN A 346 6.60 -16.83 -9.59
C GLN A 346 7.28 -17.07 -8.25
N LYS A 347 7.61 -16.02 -7.49
CA LYS A 347 8.41 -16.14 -6.27
C LYS A 347 8.11 -15.03 -5.28
N PRO A 348 8.46 -15.23 -4.00
CA PRO A 348 8.47 -14.15 -3.01
C PRO A 348 9.48 -13.06 -3.38
N PHE A 349 9.19 -11.82 -2.94
CA PHE A 349 10.09 -10.67 -3.04
C PHE A 349 10.58 -10.27 -1.65
N ASP A 350 11.87 -9.97 -1.54
CA ASP A 350 12.40 -9.28 -0.37
C ASP A 350 12.17 -7.77 -0.55
N THR A 351 11.38 -7.19 0.34
CA THR A 351 10.94 -5.79 0.26
C THR A 351 11.21 -5.05 1.56
N VAL A 352 10.86 -3.78 1.58
CA VAL A 352 10.84 -2.96 2.81
C VAL A 352 10.01 -3.64 3.92
N TRP A 353 8.94 -4.36 3.58
CA TRP A 353 8.10 -5.12 4.50
C TRP A 353 8.71 -6.45 5.01
N GLY A 354 9.85 -6.86 4.48
CA GLY A 354 10.36 -8.21 4.54
C GLY A 354 9.87 -9.05 3.36
N LYS A 355 9.64 -10.35 3.58
CA LYS A 355 9.12 -11.22 2.51
C LYS A 355 7.68 -10.87 2.17
N LEU A 356 7.45 -10.63 0.87
CA LEU A 356 6.17 -10.34 0.27
C LEU A 356 5.86 -11.37 -0.79
N VAL A 357 4.62 -11.87 -0.80
CA VAL A 357 4.09 -12.76 -1.83
C VAL A 357 2.81 -12.19 -2.42
N LEU A 358 2.46 -12.60 -3.63
CA LEU A 358 1.13 -12.36 -4.17
C LEU A 358 0.21 -13.51 -3.79
N GLY A 359 -1.01 -13.19 -3.41
CA GLY A 359 -2.07 -14.13 -3.06
C GLY A 359 -3.44 -13.49 -3.25
N GLY A 360 -4.44 -14.04 -2.57
CA GLY A 360 -5.81 -13.51 -2.60
C GLY A 360 -6.78 -14.33 -3.45
N LYS A 361 -6.35 -15.44 -4.06
CA LYS A 361 -7.18 -16.26 -4.94
C LYS A 361 -8.49 -16.71 -4.27
N ASP A 362 -8.43 -17.09 -3.00
CA ASP A 362 -9.62 -17.56 -2.25
C ASP A 362 -10.64 -16.44 -1.99
N THR A 363 -10.20 -15.17 -1.98
CA THR A 363 -11.02 -14.01 -1.72
C THR A 363 -11.47 -13.31 -3.00
N TYR A 364 -10.55 -13.17 -3.96
CA TYR A 364 -10.74 -12.34 -5.16
C TYR A 364 -10.78 -13.16 -6.45
N GLY A 365 -10.60 -14.49 -6.40
CA GLY A 365 -10.50 -15.34 -7.58
C GLY A 365 -9.18 -15.25 -8.33
N ILE A 366 -8.23 -14.42 -7.87
CA ILE A 366 -6.94 -14.17 -8.51
C ILE A 366 -5.87 -13.81 -7.48
N ASP A 367 -4.61 -14.21 -7.73
CA ASP A 367 -3.47 -13.88 -6.87
C ASP A 367 -2.85 -12.55 -7.28
N ARG A 368 -3.45 -11.43 -6.82
CA ARG A 368 -3.05 -10.04 -7.12
C ARG A 368 -3.03 -9.15 -5.87
N GLN A 369 -3.15 -9.75 -4.70
CA GLN A 369 -3.05 -9.10 -3.40
C GLN A 369 -1.64 -9.27 -2.84
N PHE A 370 -0.97 -8.19 -2.45
CA PHE A 370 0.27 -8.25 -1.68
C PHE A 370 -0.02 -8.76 -0.27
N LEU A 371 0.73 -9.79 0.15
CA LEU A 371 0.66 -10.37 1.47
C LEU A 371 2.02 -10.21 2.13
N TYR A 372 2.02 -9.59 3.31
CA TYR A 372 3.21 -9.32 4.12
C TYR A 372 2.84 -9.29 5.61
N PRO A 373 3.82 -9.40 6.54
CA PRO A 373 3.54 -9.29 7.97
C PRO A 373 2.90 -7.95 8.31
N MET A 374 1.87 -7.96 9.17
CA MET A 374 1.28 -6.73 9.69
C MET A 374 1.67 -6.52 11.15
N VAL A 375 1.63 -5.27 11.60
CA VAL A 375 1.90 -4.88 12.97
C VAL A 375 0.59 -4.43 13.63
N ILE A 376 0.36 -4.82 14.88
CA ILE A 376 -0.72 -4.29 15.71
C ILE A 376 -0.10 -3.21 16.59
N SER A 377 -0.67 -2.01 16.51
CA SER A 377 -0.30 -0.88 17.36
C SER A 377 -1.40 -0.59 18.36
N GLU A 378 -1.02 -0.02 19.50
CA GLU A 378 -1.90 0.47 20.54
C GLU A 378 -1.58 1.92 20.86
N VAL A 379 -2.60 2.71 21.14
CA VAL A 379 -2.41 4.05 21.70
C VAL A 379 -2.21 3.93 23.21
N ARG A 380 -1.03 4.32 23.70
CA ARG A 380 -0.66 4.35 25.12
C ARG A 380 -0.10 5.72 25.49
N ASP A 381 -0.67 6.35 26.51
CA ASP A 381 -0.24 7.67 26.98
C ASP A 381 -0.19 8.75 25.87
N GLY A 382 -1.12 8.65 24.90
CA GLY A 382 -1.16 9.53 23.73
C GLY A 382 -0.04 9.30 22.73
N LYS A 383 0.61 8.12 22.76
CA LYS A 383 1.62 7.68 21.81
C LYS A 383 1.19 6.39 21.14
N VAL A 384 1.63 6.20 19.92
CA VAL A 384 1.45 4.93 19.20
C VAL A 384 2.58 3.99 19.56
N VAL A 385 2.25 2.82 20.09
CA VAL A 385 3.19 1.76 20.47
C VAL A 385 2.81 0.49 19.72
N ASP A 386 3.75 -0.07 19.00
CA ASP A 386 3.56 -1.37 18.35
C ASP A 386 3.70 -2.47 19.41
N ILE A 387 2.75 -3.39 19.43
CA ILE A 387 2.62 -4.38 20.51
C ILE A 387 2.67 -5.82 20.03
N ALA A 388 2.48 -6.05 18.73
CA ALA A 388 2.57 -7.39 18.15
C ALA A 388 2.86 -7.32 16.65
N GLN A 389 3.53 -8.36 16.12
CA GLN A 389 3.56 -8.65 14.71
C GLN A 389 2.73 -9.90 14.44
N VAL A 390 1.87 -9.86 13.45
CA VAL A 390 1.03 -10.99 13.05
C VAL A 390 1.11 -11.22 11.54
N LEU A 391 0.97 -12.49 11.16
CA LEU A 391 0.99 -12.89 9.76
C LEU A 391 -0.43 -13.09 9.27
N PRO A 392 -0.78 -12.55 8.09
CA PRO A 392 -1.96 -12.99 7.37
C PRO A 392 -1.99 -14.50 7.21
N ALA A 393 -3.17 -15.12 7.21
CA ALA A 393 -3.31 -16.58 7.17
C ALA A 393 -2.55 -17.24 6.00
N ALA A 394 -2.50 -16.57 4.86
CA ALA A 394 -1.81 -17.06 3.66
C ALA A 394 -0.27 -17.14 3.79
N LEU A 395 0.34 -16.43 4.74
CA LEU A 395 1.79 -16.48 5.03
C LEU A 395 2.17 -17.48 6.13
N LYS A 396 1.19 -18.17 6.72
CA LYS A 396 1.43 -19.19 7.77
C LYS A 396 1.70 -20.59 7.22
N LYS A 397 1.75 -20.73 5.89
CA LYS A 397 1.99 -22.02 5.19
C LYS A 397 3.46 -22.32 5.03
#